data_115ff5614f037dcbfbffda772f96dce7
#
_entry.id   115ff5614f037dcbfbffda772f96dce7
#
_cell.length_a   1.000
_cell.length_b   1.000
_cell.length_c   1.000
_cell.angle_alpha   90.00
_cell.angle_beta   90.00
_cell.angle_gamma   90.00
#
_symmetry.space_group_name_H-M   'P 1'
#
loop_
_entity.id
_entity.type
_entity.pdbx_description
1 polymer ?
#
loop_
_entity_poly.entity_id
_entity_poly.type
_entity_poly.pdbx_seq_one_letter_code
_entity_poly.pdbx_strand_id
1 'polypeptide(L)'
;YVQNIDNALKKYGLDNSRRRIMLALSSKPHASVSELSDMIISKMSTTTKIVYRLKDEGLVETYSCQSDGRITRVYLTERGTEMINKINDLTSVVLEQSFEGITPLQLEKMMESLKLLLKNLSR
;
A
#
# COMPACT_ATOMS: atom_id res chain seq x y z
N TYR A 1 -8.87 13.69 -8.40
CA TYR A 1 -8.25 12.36 -8.49
C TYR A 1 -8.21 11.67 -7.13
N VAL A 2 -7.58 12.28 -6.14
CA VAL A 2 -7.48 11.71 -4.78
C VAL A 2 -8.86 11.50 -4.15
N GLN A 3 -9.78 12.44 -4.34
CA GLN A 3 -11.15 12.31 -3.83
C GLN A 3 -11.89 11.13 -4.42
N ASN A 4 -11.67 10.83 -5.70
CA ASN A 4 -12.29 9.68 -6.36
C ASN A 4 -11.80 8.36 -5.77
N ILE A 5 -10.51 8.27 -5.45
CA ILE A 5 -9.93 7.09 -4.81
C ILE A 5 -10.48 6.95 -3.39
N ASP A 6 -10.50 8.03 -2.60
CA ASP A 6 -11.02 8.02 -1.23
C ASP A 6 -12.49 7.58 -1.19
N ASN A 7 -13.32 8.08 -2.11
CA ASN A 7 -14.72 7.68 -2.20
C ASN A 7 -14.86 6.19 -2.54
N ALA A 8 -14.03 5.69 -3.44
CA ALA A 8 -14.00 4.28 -3.79
C ALA A 8 -13.59 3.40 -2.60
N LEU A 9 -12.59 3.83 -1.83
CA LEU A 9 -12.12 3.12 -0.64
C LEU A 9 -13.18 3.08 0.46
N LYS A 10 -13.91 4.16 0.67
CA LYS A 10 -15.01 4.21 1.64
C LYS A 10 -16.07 3.16 1.37
N LYS A 11 -16.34 2.87 0.10
CA LYS A 11 -17.29 1.84 -0.32
C LYS A 11 -16.89 0.46 0.22
N TYR A 12 -15.59 0.19 0.38
CA TYR A 12 -15.07 -1.06 0.93
C TYR A 12 -14.74 -0.97 2.42
N GLY A 13 -15.06 0.15 3.06
CA GLY A 13 -14.78 0.37 4.48
C GLY A 13 -13.29 0.51 4.78
N LEU A 14 -12.50 0.93 3.79
CA LEU A 14 -11.06 1.07 3.93
C LEU A 14 -10.63 2.53 3.80
N ASP A 15 -9.73 2.98 4.66
CA ASP A 15 -9.10 4.29 4.53
C ASP A 15 -7.75 4.17 3.79
N ASN A 16 -7.16 5.31 3.46
CA ASN A 16 -5.92 5.37 2.72
C ASN A 16 -4.73 4.74 3.47
N SER A 17 -4.70 4.88 4.79
CA SER A 17 -3.62 4.32 5.63
C SER A 17 -3.61 2.79 5.58
N ARG A 18 -4.76 2.17 5.74
CA ARG A 18 -4.89 0.72 5.67
C ARG A 18 -4.58 0.18 4.29
N ARG A 19 -5.03 0.88 3.25
CA ARG A 19 -4.73 0.53 1.87
C ARG A 19 -3.22 0.51 1.61
N ARG A 20 -2.49 1.51 2.12
CA ARG A 20 -1.03 1.60 1.94
C ARG A 20 -0.31 0.41 2.56
N ILE A 21 -0.71 -0.01 3.76
CA ILE A 21 -0.16 -1.20 4.42
C ILE A 21 -0.44 -2.45 3.57
N MET A 22 -1.67 -2.61 3.11
CA MET A 22 -2.06 -3.78 2.30
C MET A 22 -1.30 -3.84 0.98
N LEU A 23 -1.11 -2.70 0.32
CA LEU A 23 -0.31 -2.62 -0.91
C LEU A 23 1.16 -2.96 -0.65
N ALA A 24 1.72 -2.49 0.46
CA ALA A 24 3.08 -2.81 0.85
C ALA A 24 3.25 -4.32 1.06
N LEU A 25 2.26 -4.97 1.70
CA LEU A 25 2.26 -6.42 1.89
C LEU A 25 2.11 -7.20 0.59
N SER A 26 1.39 -6.67 -0.39
CA SER A 26 1.32 -7.26 -1.73
C SER A 26 2.68 -7.24 -2.42
N SER A 27 3.44 -6.17 -2.23
CA SER A 27 4.76 -5.99 -2.80
C SER A 27 5.82 -6.81 -2.07
N LYS A 28 5.73 -6.88 -0.73
CA LYS A 28 6.67 -7.62 0.12
C LYS A 28 5.91 -8.48 1.13
N PRO A 29 5.55 -9.71 0.75
CA PRO A 29 4.87 -10.63 1.67
C PRO A 29 5.74 -10.92 2.91
N HIS A 30 5.09 -11.05 4.05
CA HIS A 30 5.74 -11.32 5.33
C HIS A 30 6.73 -10.22 5.77
N ALA A 31 6.47 -8.97 5.37
CA ALA A 31 7.25 -7.84 5.83
C ALA A 31 7.11 -7.66 7.35
N SER A 32 8.18 -7.21 8.00
CA SER A 32 8.11 -6.84 9.42
C SER A 32 7.39 -5.50 9.58
N VAL A 33 6.93 -5.22 10.79
CA VAL A 33 6.32 -3.91 11.11
C VAL A 33 7.32 -2.79 10.83
N SER A 34 8.61 -2.99 11.13
CA SER A 34 9.67 -2.03 10.85
C SER A 34 9.81 -1.77 9.34
N GLU A 35 9.83 -2.83 8.54
CA GLU A 35 9.89 -2.72 7.08
C GLU A 35 8.66 -2.00 6.51
N LEU A 36 7.47 -2.31 7.03
CA LEU A 36 6.24 -1.63 6.63
C LEU A 36 6.28 -0.15 6.97
N SER A 37 6.80 0.21 8.14
CA SER A 37 6.95 1.61 8.55
C SER A 37 7.81 2.40 7.57
N ASP A 38 8.91 1.80 7.13
CA ASP A 38 9.81 2.42 6.15
C ASP A 38 9.12 2.53 4.78
N MET A 39 8.41 1.51 4.35
CA MET A 39 7.74 1.47 3.05
C MET A 39 6.65 2.52 2.92
N ILE A 40 5.88 2.77 3.99
CA ILE A 40 4.80 3.75 3.97
C ILE A 40 5.21 5.12 4.52
N ILE A 41 6.47 5.26 4.93
CA ILE A 41 7.04 6.48 5.50
C ILE A 41 6.20 6.94 6.70
N SER A 42 6.16 6.11 7.74
CA SER A 42 5.38 6.35 8.94
C SER A 42 6.17 5.91 10.18
N LYS A 43 5.72 6.35 11.35
CA LYS A 43 6.30 5.92 12.63
C LYS A 43 5.87 4.49 12.93
N MET A 44 6.74 3.73 13.59
CA MET A 44 6.41 2.35 13.99
C MET A 44 5.17 2.28 14.86
N SER A 45 4.97 3.23 15.78
CA SER A 45 3.78 3.26 16.64
C SER A 45 2.50 3.41 15.82
N THR A 46 2.51 4.26 14.80
CA THR A 46 1.37 4.45 13.90
C THR A 46 1.13 3.20 13.06
N THR A 47 2.19 2.64 12.49
CA THR A 47 2.12 1.41 11.68
C THR A 47 1.58 0.25 12.49
N THR A 48 2.03 0.08 13.72
CA THR A 48 1.57 -0.97 14.62
C THR A 48 0.06 -0.87 14.86
N LYS A 49 -0.45 0.33 15.11
CA LYS A 49 -1.90 0.55 15.30
C LYS A 49 -2.70 0.16 14.07
N ILE A 50 -2.22 0.53 12.88
CA ILE A 50 -2.89 0.20 11.62
C ILE A 50 -2.89 -1.30 11.39
N VAL A 51 -1.76 -1.97 11.64
CA VAL A 51 -1.63 -3.43 11.49
C VAL A 51 -2.61 -4.15 12.41
N TYR A 52 -2.69 -3.77 13.68
CA TYR A 52 -3.61 -4.41 14.61
C TYR A 52 -5.07 -4.16 14.24
N ARG A 53 -5.39 -2.99 13.71
CA ARG A 53 -6.73 -2.70 13.21
C ARG A 53 -7.07 -3.60 12.02
N LEU A 54 -6.14 -3.78 11.09
CA LEU A 54 -6.32 -4.71 9.96
C LEU A 54 -6.48 -6.15 10.44
N LYS A 55 -5.73 -6.54 11.47
CA LYS A 55 -5.83 -7.86 12.07
C LYS A 55 -7.22 -8.09 12.69
N ASP A 56 -7.74 -7.11 13.42
CA ASP A 56 -9.07 -7.17 14.01
C ASP A 56 -10.15 -7.30 12.92
N GLU A 57 -9.93 -6.72 11.77
CA GLU A 57 -10.85 -6.81 10.63
C GLU A 57 -10.68 -8.10 9.81
N GLY A 58 -9.72 -8.94 10.17
CA GLY A 58 -9.46 -10.22 9.51
C GLY A 58 -8.74 -10.09 8.17
N LEU A 59 -8.11 -8.96 7.91
CA LEU A 59 -7.43 -8.69 6.63
C LEU A 59 -5.96 -9.07 6.64
N VAL A 60 -5.33 -9.08 7.82
CA VAL A 60 -3.94 -9.51 8.00
C VAL A 60 -3.81 -10.39 9.23
N GLU A 61 -2.73 -11.14 9.28
CA GLU A 61 -2.29 -11.89 10.44
C GLU A 61 -0.85 -11.55 10.78
N THR A 62 -0.47 -11.81 12.01
CA THR A 62 0.86 -11.51 12.51
C THR A 62 1.47 -12.74 13.19
N TYR A 63 2.80 -12.81 13.17
CA TYR A 63 3.54 -13.84 13.92
C TYR A 63 4.91 -13.28 14.31
N SER A 64 5.48 -13.82 15.38
CA SER A 64 6.82 -13.46 15.80
C SER A 64 7.85 -14.21 14.95
N CYS A 65 8.92 -13.51 14.56
CA CYS A 65 10.01 -14.12 13.81
C CYS A 65 10.70 -15.18 14.66
N GLN A 66 10.93 -16.36 14.13
CA GLN A 66 11.58 -17.47 14.87
C GLN A 66 13.01 -17.16 15.25
N SER A 67 13.74 -16.42 14.40
CA SER A 67 15.13 -16.05 14.66
C SER A 67 15.27 -14.90 15.66
N ASP A 68 14.23 -14.04 15.77
CA ASP A 68 14.19 -12.93 16.74
C ASP A 68 12.75 -12.64 17.11
N GLY A 69 12.33 -13.06 18.32
CA GLY A 69 10.98 -12.90 18.82
C GLY A 69 10.52 -11.44 18.96
N ARG A 70 11.44 -10.47 18.89
CA ARG A 70 11.12 -9.05 18.93
C ARG A 70 10.62 -8.54 17.59
N ILE A 71 10.85 -9.29 16.50
CA ILE A 71 10.41 -8.92 15.15
C ILE A 71 9.05 -9.53 14.90
N THR A 72 8.06 -8.68 14.61
CA THR A 72 6.73 -9.12 14.23
C THR A 72 6.61 -9.06 12.71
N ARG A 73 6.27 -10.19 12.11
CA ARG A 73 5.98 -10.32 10.68
C ARG A 73 4.48 -10.24 10.43
N VAL A 74 4.11 -9.67 9.28
CA VAL A 74 2.71 -9.46 8.91
C VAL A 74 2.47 -10.05 7.52
N TYR A 75 1.32 -10.66 7.33
CA TYR A 75 0.93 -11.16 6.00
C TYR A 75 -0.57 -10.97 5.76
N LEU A 76 -0.93 -10.86 4.49
CA LEU A 76 -2.34 -10.75 4.09
C LEU A 76 -3.04 -12.09 4.25
N THR A 77 -4.24 -12.07 4.82
CA THR A 77 -5.14 -13.23 4.82
C THR A 77 -5.75 -13.39 3.42
N GLU A 78 -6.45 -14.50 3.18
CA GLU A 78 -7.21 -14.71 1.95
C GLU A 78 -8.20 -13.56 1.72
N ARG A 79 -8.91 -13.15 2.77
CA ARG A 79 -9.84 -12.02 2.72
C ARG A 79 -9.13 -10.70 2.40
N GLY A 80 -7.95 -10.48 2.99
CA GLY A 80 -7.13 -9.31 2.71
C GLY A 80 -6.66 -9.27 1.27
N THR A 81 -6.21 -10.40 0.74
CA THR A 81 -5.78 -10.53 -0.65
C THR A 81 -6.93 -10.24 -1.62
N GLU A 82 -8.11 -10.78 -1.36
CA GLU A 82 -9.30 -10.52 -2.17
C GLU A 82 -9.66 -9.04 -2.17
N MET A 83 -9.62 -8.41 -0.99
CA MET A 83 -9.95 -6.99 -0.86
C MET A 83 -8.96 -6.10 -1.62
N ILE A 84 -7.66 -6.35 -1.50
CA ILE A 84 -6.66 -5.54 -2.18
C ILE A 84 -6.73 -5.71 -3.70
N ASN A 85 -7.07 -6.89 -4.18
CA ASN A 85 -7.27 -7.14 -5.61
C ASN A 85 -8.45 -6.33 -6.14
N LYS A 86 -9.56 -6.26 -5.41
CA LYS A 86 -10.72 -5.44 -5.79
C LYS A 86 -10.37 -3.96 -5.82
N ILE A 87 -9.59 -3.49 -4.86
CA ILE A 87 -9.16 -2.09 -4.79
C ILE A 87 -8.21 -1.77 -5.96
N ASN A 88 -7.30 -2.68 -6.30
CA ASN A 88 -6.39 -2.50 -7.42
C ASN A 88 -7.16 -2.39 -8.74
N ASP A 89 -8.17 -3.23 -8.95
CA ASP A 89 -9.02 -3.17 -10.13
C ASP A 89 -9.71 -1.81 -10.24
N LEU A 90 -10.28 -1.34 -9.12
CA LEU A 90 -10.95 -0.05 -9.05
C LEU A 90 -9.99 1.11 -9.31
N THR A 91 -8.81 1.04 -8.72
CA THR A 91 -7.74 2.05 -8.89
C THR A 91 -7.27 2.08 -10.35
N SER A 92 -7.15 0.92 -11.00
CA SER A 92 -6.77 0.83 -12.41
C SER A 92 -7.76 1.56 -13.31
N VAL A 93 -9.07 1.42 -13.05
CA VAL A 93 -10.10 2.13 -13.83
C VAL A 93 -9.95 3.64 -13.66
N VAL A 94 -9.76 4.12 -12.44
CA VAL A 94 -9.56 5.56 -12.16
C VAL A 94 -8.30 6.07 -12.85
N LEU A 95 -7.21 5.32 -12.81
CA LEU A 95 -5.95 5.69 -13.45
C LEU A 95 -6.09 5.75 -14.98
N GLU A 96 -6.76 4.78 -15.59
CA GLU A 96 -7.03 4.80 -17.02
C GLU A 96 -7.78 6.07 -17.43
N GLN A 97 -8.82 6.43 -16.68
CA GLN A 97 -9.58 7.66 -16.93
C GLN A 97 -8.72 8.91 -16.77
N SER A 98 -7.84 8.92 -15.76
CA SER A 98 -6.94 10.05 -15.49
C SER A 98 -5.88 10.23 -16.57
N PHE A 99 -5.48 9.16 -17.22
CA PHE A 99 -4.48 9.19 -18.28
C PHE A 99 -5.09 9.25 -19.69
N GLU A 100 -6.39 9.42 -19.78
CA GLU A 100 -7.04 9.55 -21.08
C GLU A 100 -6.46 10.74 -21.85
N GLY A 101 -6.09 10.50 -23.11
CA GLY A 101 -5.45 11.50 -23.95
C GLY A 101 -3.94 11.64 -23.77
N ILE A 102 -3.34 10.92 -22.81
CA ILE A 102 -1.89 10.91 -22.63
C ILE A 102 -1.30 9.75 -23.44
N THR A 103 -0.35 10.06 -24.33
CA THR A 103 0.31 9.05 -25.14
C THR A 103 1.28 8.22 -24.29
N PRO A 104 1.60 6.97 -24.71
CA PRO A 104 2.62 6.18 -24.02
C PRO A 104 3.96 6.88 -23.92
N LEU A 105 4.36 7.64 -24.94
CA LEU A 105 5.61 8.41 -24.92
C LEU A 105 5.58 9.51 -23.86
N GLN A 106 4.46 10.23 -23.73
CA GLN A 106 4.29 11.25 -22.69
C GLN A 106 4.38 10.65 -21.31
N LEU A 107 3.74 9.50 -21.09
CA LEU A 107 3.78 8.80 -19.81
C LEU A 107 5.21 8.38 -19.46
N GLU A 108 5.96 7.84 -20.43
CA GLU A 108 7.35 7.45 -20.23
C GLU A 108 8.23 8.63 -19.82
N LYS A 109 8.07 9.78 -20.48
CA LYS A 109 8.79 10.99 -20.13
C LYS A 109 8.47 11.51 -18.73
N MET A 110 7.21 11.43 -18.33
CA MET A 110 6.78 11.78 -16.97
C MET A 110 7.45 10.88 -15.92
N MET A 111 7.51 9.58 -16.18
CA MET A 111 8.16 8.61 -15.29
C MET A 111 9.65 8.88 -15.17
N GLU A 112 10.33 9.18 -16.26
CA GLU A 112 11.76 9.54 -16.27
C GLU A 112 12.02 10.78 -15.42
N SER A 113 11.19 11.81 -15.59
CA SER A 113 11.31 13.06 -14.81
C SER A 113 11.11 12.82 -13.32
N LEU A 114 10.12 12.00 -12.93
CA LEU A 114 9.87 11.64 -11.54
C LEU A 114 11.04 10.87 -10.93
N LYS A 115 11.62 9.93 -11.68
CA LYS A 115 12.78 9.16 -11.22
C LYS A 115 13.99 10.07 -10.98
N LEU A 116 14.23 11.01 -11.89
CA LEU A 116 15.32 11.97 -11.75
C LEU A 116 15.11 12.87 -10.53
N LEU A 117 13.89 13.35 -10.32
CA LEU A 117 13.54 14.17 -9.17
C LEU A 117 13.80 13.42 -7.85
N LEU A 118 13.36 12.16 -7.77
CA LEU A 118 13.59 11.32 -6.59
C LEU A 118 15.08 11.10 -6.34
N LYS A 119 15.86 10.85 -7.39
CA LYS A 119 17.32 10.69 -7.29
C LYS A 119 17.98 11.95 -6.73
N ASN A 120 17.57 13.12 -7.21
CA ASN A 120 18.13 14.41 -6.77
C ASN A 120 17.77 14.70 -5.30
N LEU A 121 16.57 14.35 -4.88
CA LEU A 121 16.12 14.53 -3.50
C LEU A 121 16.81 13.57 -2.52
N SER A 122 17.35 12.46 -3.01
CA SER A 122 18.01 11.44 -2.20
C SER A 122 19.49 11.71 -1.94
N ARG A 123 20.03 12.80 -2.49
CA ARG A 123 21.44 13.17 -2.28
C ARG A 123 21.72 13.67 -0.87
#